data_f9b50b12aa878bc158536db4e059ee35
#
_entry.id   f9b50b12aa878bc158536db4e059ee35
#
_cell.length_a   1.000
_cell.length_b   1.000
_cell.length_c   1.000
_cell.angle_alpha   90.00
_cell.angle_beta   90.00
_cell.angle_gamma   90.00
#
_symmetry.space_group_name_H-M   'P 1'
#
loop_
_entity.id
_entity.type
_entity.pdbx_description
1 polymer ?
#
loop_
_entity_poly.entity_id
_entity_poly.type
_entity_poly.pdbx_seq_one_letter_code
_entity_poly.pdbx_strand_id
1 'polypeptide(L)'
;MSAPAAPATGPYRRTPLAPFAAAVTGVGLVTAAGTGVGAAWHGVTEGLVPSVGPRPELAELPCDFFYSVTDCDPREVLGVAAQRLMDRFAQLAVIAAREAVADAGLDPSVWDSGRVGIVIGSAHGGLPFYDEQHAALTERGARRVSPKLAPLSVVNGAASSVSLDLGVQGPSQAVSTACSSGTVAIGTAHQMLRSGACDIVIAGGAESTCTRLLIASACSLKAVSTRREDPRAACRPFDTHRDGFVVGEGAGLLVLEHPDHARARGATVRAHVSGYGASSDAHSAVAPDPDGLGIERALRTALADAGLSPADVGHVNAHGTSTLSNDLIEAAMLRRVLGESPLVTSTKAMTGHTLGAAGGIEAVLTVLALQHQLVPPTVNLDAPDPLIEMDVVAKEARSASFDCAVKTSLGFGGHNAALVLTRA
;
A
#
# COMPACT_ATOMS: atom_id res chain seq x y z
N MET A 1 39.96 -39.40 18.10
CA MET A 1 39.38 -38.20 17.49
C MET A 1 37.92 -38.13 17.96
N SER A 2 37.62 -37.24 18.91
CA SER A 2 36.28 -37.09 19.47
C SER A 2 35.40 -36.39 18.45
N ALA A 3 34.20 -36.92 18.21
CA ALA A 3 33.18 -36.27 17.37
C ALA A 3 32.78 -34.89 17.94
N PRO A 4 32.55 -33.89 17.09
CA PRO A 4 32.09 -32.59 17.58
C PRO A 4 30.70 -32.72 18.20
N ALA A 5 30.50 -32.10 19.37
CA ALA A 5 29.22 -32.05 20.05
C ALA A 5 28.15 -31.40 19.16
N ALA A 6 26.98 -32.03 19.07
CA ALA A 6 25.83 -31.47 18.36
C ALA A 6 25.46 -30.10 18.96
N PRO A 7 25.08 -29.08 18.15
CA PRO A 7 24.67 -27.78 18.68
C PRO A 7 23.41 -27.93 19.53
N ALA A 8 23.40 -27.25 20.66
CA ALA A 8 22.25 -27.23 21.58
C ALA A 8 21.00 -26.71 20.87
N THR A 9 20.07 -27.58 20.50
CA THR A 9 18.78 -27.26 19.88
C THR A 9 17.71 -26.93 20.92
N GLY A 10 18.00 -25.98 21.82
CA GLY A 10 16.95 -25.37 22.62
C GLY A 10 16.24 -24.28 21.79
N PRO A 11 14.91 -24.14 21.87
CA PRO A 11 14.23 -23.04 21.16
C PRO A 11 14.79 -21.72 21.67
N TYR A 12 15.42 -20.95 20.75
CA TYR A 12 15.86 -19.59 21.04
C TYR A 12 14.63 -18.74 21.34
N ARG A 13 14.33 -18.56 22.62
CA ARG A 13 13.23 -17.69 23.08
C ARG A 13 13.76 -16.27 23.14
N ARG A 14 13.35 -15.44 22.17
CA ARG A 14 13.54 -13.99 22.29
C ARG A 14 12.61 -13.46 23.37
N THR A 15 13.11 -12.60 24.22
CA THR A 15 12.25 -11.74 25.05
C THR A 15 11.46 -10.86 24.09
N PRO A 16 10.12 -10.83 24.18
CA PRO A 16 9.33 -9.89 23.37
C PRO A 16 9.83 -8.46 23.63
N LEU A 17 9.99 -7.70 22.56
CA LEU A 17 10.27 -6.26 22.71
C LEU A 17 9.04 -5.60 23.35
N ALA A 18 9.26 -4.56 24.13
CA ALA A 18 8.16 -3.75 24.65
C ALA A 18 7.34 -3.16 23.48
N PRO A 19 6.01 -3.07 23.62
CA PRO A 19 5.17 -2.41 22.62
C PRO A 19 5.70 -1.02 22.30
N PHE A 20 5.68 -0.65 21.02
CA PHE A 20 6.11 0.66 20.54
C PHE A 20 5.07 1.16 19.52
N ALA A 21 4.58 2.37 19.70
CA ALA A 21 3.58 2.96 18.85
C ALA A 21 4.19 4.21 18.17
N ALA A 22 4.52 4.10 16.88
CA ALA A 22 5.00 5.24 16.09
C ALA A 22 3.85 6.22 15.88
N ALA A 23 4.06 7.50 16.14
CA ALA A 23 3.05 8.53 15.95
C ALA A 23 2.89 8.83 14.44
N VAL A 24 1.69 8.74 13.91
CA VAL A 24 1.33 9.25 12.58
C VAL A 24 0.97 10.71 12.73
N THR A 25 1.79 11.60 12.22
CA THR A 25 1.57 13.05 12.36
C THR A 25 1.14 13.72 11.05
N GLY A 26 1.37 13.05 9.92
CA GLY A 26 0.93 13.55 8.62
C GLY A 26 0.61 12.43 7.65
N VAL A 27 -0.28 12.73 6.71
CA VAL A 27 -0.73 11.82 5.66
C VAL A 27 -0.77 12.52 4.31
N GLY A 28 -0.44 11.81 3.24
CA GLY A 28 -0.54 12.30 1.87
C GLY A 28 -1.04 11.22 0.93
N LEU A 29 -1.90 11.60 -0.02
CA LEU A 29 -2.64 10.64 -0.81
C LEU A 29 -2.88 11.13 -2.24
N VAL A 30 -2.52 10.30 -3.22
CA VAL A 30 -2.81 10.53 -4.65
C VAL A 30 -3.34 9.24 -5.22
N THR A 31 -4.60 9.21 -5.62
CA THR A 31 -5.26 8.00 -6.13
C THR A 31 -6.23 8.33 -7.26
N ALA A 32 -6.71 7.31 -7.95
CA ALA A 32 -7.79 7.46 -8.93
C ALA A 32 -9.13 7.93 -8.30
N ALA A 33 -9.31 7.76 -6.98
CA ALA A 33 -10.48 8.26 -6.25
C ALA A 33 -10.36 9.75 -5.88
N GLY A 34 -9.21 10.36 -6.11
CA GLY A 34 -8.94 11.78 -5.90
C GLY A 34 -7.48 12.08 -5.57
N THR A 35 -7.04 13.29 -5.88
CA THR A 35 -5.72 13.82 -5.55
C THR A 35 -5.81 14.69 -4.30
N GLY A 36 -4.95 14.40 -3.33
CA GLY A 36 -4.98 14.97 -1.98
C GLY A 36 -5.92 14.21 -1.05
N VAL A 37 -5.57 14.25 0.24
CA VAL A 37 -6.24 13.47 1.31
C VAL A 37 -7.75 13.77 1.36
N GLY A 38 -8.15 15.03 1.27
CA GLY A 38 -9.56 15.43 1.36
C GLY A 38 -10.39 14.90 0.19
N ALA A 39 -9.90 15.05 -1.05
CA ALA A 39 -10.60 14.60 -2.25
C ALA A 39 -10.69 13.07 -2.30
N ALA A 40 -9.58 12.38 -2.01
CA ALA A 40 -9.54 10.91 -2.01
C ALA A 40 -10.44 10.33 -0.90
N TRP A 41 -10.43 10.91 0.31
CA TRP A 41 -11.33 10.48 1.39
C TRP A 41 -12.79 10.65 1.03
N HIS A 42 -13.16 11.81 0.48
CA HIS A 42 -14.52 12.05 -0.01
C HIS A 42 -14.90 11.03 -1.10
N GLY A 43 -14.04 10.83 -2.11
CA GLY A 43 -14.29 9.87 -3.18
C GLY A 43 -14.52 8.45 -2.66
N VAL A 44 -13.72 8.03 -1.66
CA VAL A 44 -13.81 6.69 -1.07
C VAL A 44 -15.03 6.54 -0.16
N THR A 45 -15.39 7.54 0.64
CA THR A 45 -16.57 7.48 1.53
C THR A 45 -17.89 7.59 0.79
N GLU A 46 -17.93 8.34 -0.31
CA GLU A 46 -19.10 8.43 -1.20
C GLU A 46 -19.19 7.26 -2.19
N GLY A 47 -18.23 6.34 -2.16
CA GLY A 47 -18.24 5.18 -3.07
C GLY A 47 -18.05 5.55 -4.54
N LEU A 48 -17.31 6.61 -4.84
CA LEU A 48 -17.13 7.12 -6.19
C LEU A 48 -16.12 6.25 -6.96
N VAL A 49 -16.62 5.43 -7.88
CA VAL A 49 -15.76 4.68 -8.80
C VAL A 49 -15.23 5.64 -9.88
N PRO A 50 -13.91 5.64 -10.16
CA PRO A 50 -13.32 6.51 -11.17
C PRO A 50 -14.00 6.37 -12.53
N SER A 51 -14.07 7.46 -13.28
CA SER A 51 -14.48 7.40 -14.69
C SER A 51 -13.37 6.69 -15.48
N VAL A 52 -13.70 5.57 -16.09
CA VAL A 52 -12.75 4.75 -16.84
C VAL A 52 -13.38 4.31 -18.15
N GLY A 53 -12.57 4.33 -19.20
CA GLY A 53 -12.98 3.89 -20.53
C GLY A 53 -11.89 3.08 -21.21
N PRO A 54 -12.16 2.52 -22.37
CA PRO A 54 -11.20 1.72 -23.12
C PRO A 54 -9.98 2.56 -23.51
N ARG A 55 -8.81 1.96 -23.39
CA ARG A 55 -7.52 2.55 -23.78
C ARG A 55 -7.12 2.02 -25.16
N PRO A 56 -6.92 2.90 -26.16
CA PRO A 56 -6.57 2.45 -27.51
C PRO A 56 -5.31 1.57 -27.57
N GLU A 57 -4.33 1.86 -26.72
CA GLU A 57 -3.08 1.10 -26.61
C GLU A 57 -3.27 -0.32 -26.06
N LEU A 58 -4.41 -0.62 -25.45
CA LEU A 58 -4.78 -1.92 -24.87
C LEU A 58 -5.86 -2.65 -25.67
N ALA A 59 -6.34 -2.12 -26.79
CA ALA A 59 -7.53 -2.59 -27.49
C ALA A 59 -7.49 -4.08 -27.88
N GLU A 60 -6.31 -4.65 -28.10
CA GLU A 60 -6.11 -6.07 -28.44
C GLU A 60 -6.10 -7.00 -27.22
N LEU A 61 -6.06 -6.44 -26.00
CA LEU A 61 -5.97 -7.23 -24.77
C LEU A 61 -7.37 -7.58 -24.24
N PRO A 62 -7.53 -8.67 -23.49
CA PRO A 62 -8.79 -9.02 -22.83
C PRO A 62 -9.26 -7.94 -21.84
N CYS A 63 -8.33 -7.23 -21.18
CA CYS A 63 -8.57 -6.05 -20.36
C CYS A 63 -7.99 -4.83 -21.07
N ASP A 64 -8.82 -3.84 -21.38
CA ASP A 64 -8.44 -2.64 -22.12
C ASP A 64 -8.57 -1.34 -21.30
N PHE A 65 -8.57 -1.44 -20.00
CA PHE A 65 -8.73 -0.34 -19.05
C PHE A 65 -7.89 -0.50 -17.80
N PHE A 66 -7.63 0.62 -17.12
CA PHE A 66 -7.03 0.70 -15.78
C PHE A 66 -7.42 2.03 -15.13
N TYR A 67 -7.29 2.14 -13.80
CA TYR A 67 -7.62 3.34 -13.06
C TYR A 67 -6.41 4.27 -12.97
N SER A 68 -6.51 5.44 -13.58
CA SER A 68 -5.46 6.46 -13.57
C SER A 68 -5.82 7.63 -12.67
N VAL A 69 -4.82 8.30 -12.15
CA VAL A 69 -4.93 9.62 -11.54
C VAL A 69 -5.05 10.64 -12.67
N THR A 70 -6.23 11.24 -12.84
CA THR A 70 -6.55 12.15 -13.94
C THR A 70 -6.72 13.61 -13.51
N ASP A 71 -6.86 13.86 -12.23
CA ASP A 71 -7.10 15.18 -11.62
C ASP A 71 -5.80 15.86 -11.10
N CYS A 72 -4.64 15.33 -11.48
CA CYS A 72 -3.33 15.84 -11.11
C CYS A 72 -2.39 15.92 -12.32
N ASP A 73 -2.02 17.11 -12.72
CA ASP A 73 -0.90 17.32 -13.65
C ASP A 73 0.40 17.56 -12.85
N PRO A 74 1.35 16.61 -12.85
CA PRO A 74 2.62 16.79 -12.15
C PRO A 74 3.43 18.00 -12.62
N ARG A 75 3.21 18.52 -13.83
CA ARG A 75 3.90 19.71 -14.32
C ARG A 75 3.51 20.96 -13.54
N GLU A 76 2.23 21.06 -13.19
CA GLU A 76 1.71 22.18 -12.41
C GLU A 76 2.20 22.12 -10.96
N VAL A 77 2.25 20.92 -10.38
CA VAL A 77 2.61 20.72 -8.96
C VAL A 77 4.14 20.71 -8.72
N LEU A 78 4.89 20.05 -9.60
CA LEU A 78 6.34 19.84 -9.44
C LEU A 78 7.18 20.82 -10.26
N GLY A 79 6.59 21.42 -11.28
CA GLY A 79 7.30 22.18 -12.31
C GLY A 79 7.91 21.29 -13.39
N VAL A 80 8.07 21.85 -14.59
CA VAL A 80 8.51 21.11 -15.80
C VAL A 80 9.90 20.48 -15.64
N ALA A 81 10.82 21.15 -14.96
CA ALA A 81 12.20 20.65 -14.78
C ALA A 81 12.23 19.40 -13.89
N ALA A 82 11.56 19.43 -12.74
CA ALA A 82 11.49 18.33 -11.80
C ALA A 82 10.73 17.13 -12.39
N GLN A 83 9.57 17.39 -13.03
CA GLN A 83 8.78 16.34 -13.67
C GLN A 83 9.58 15.53 -14.70
N ARG A 84 10.47 16.16 -15.49
CA ARG A 84 11.31 15.48 -16.48
C ARG A 84 12.43 14.61 -15.90
N LEU A 85 12.69 14.70 -14.60
CA LEU A 85 13.72 13.93 -13.90
C LEU A 85 13.15 12.73 -13.11
N MET A 86 11.85 12.49 -13.21
CA MET A 86 11.15 11.44 -12.48
C MET A 86 10.23 10.66 -13.40
N ASP A 87 10.14 9.33 -13.21
CA ASP A 87 9.06 8.54 -13.75
C ASP A 87 7.75 8.83 -12.99
N ARG A 88 6.62 8.45 -13.57
CA ARG A 88 5.28 8.75 -13.04
C ARG A 88 5.12 8.32 -11.57
N PHE A 89 5.54 7.10 -11.19
CA PHE A 89 5.42 6.63 -9.81
C PHE A 89 6.19 7.50 -8.81
N ALA A 90 7.36 8.00 -9.20
CA ALA A 90 8.15 8.90 -8.38
C ALA A 90 7.53 10.30 -8.29
N GLN A 91 6.89 10.78 -9.37
CA GLN A 91 6.13 12.03 -9.35
C GLN A 91 4.98 11.96 -8.34
N LEU A 92 4.19 10.88 -8.37
CA LEU A 92 3.10 10.65 -7.42
C LEU A 92 3.62 10.57 -5.98
N ALA A 93 4.77 9.90 -5.77
CA ALA A 93 5.40 9.81 -4.46
C ALA A 93 5.80 11.19 -3.90
N VAL A 94 6.42 12.04 -4.73
CA VAL A 94 6.84 13.39 -4.28
C VAL A 94 5.62 14.26 -3.95
N ILE A 95 4.55 14.18 -4.75
CA ILE A 95 3.31 14.92 -4.50
C ILE A 95 2.70 14.49 -3.15
N ALA A 96 2.55 13.18 -2.92
CA ALA A 96 2.04 12.66 -1.65
C ALA A 96 2.98 12.98 -0.47
N ALA A 97 4.31 12.95 -0.66
CA ALA A 97 5.27 13.27 0.38
C ALA A 97 5.18 14.74 0.82
N ARG A 98 5.07 15.67 -0.14
CA ARG A 98 4.88 17.10 0.16
C ARG A 98 3.60 17.35 0.95
N GLU A 99 2.50 16.69 0.57
CA GLU A 99 1.24 16.78 1.30
C GLU A 99 1.39 16.23 2.73
N ALA A 100 1.99 15.04 2.90
CA ALA A 100 2.18 14.42 4.20
C ALA A 100 3.05 15.26 5.14
N VAL A 101 4.14 15.87 4.63
CA VAL A 101 5.04 16.73 5.40
C VAL A 101 4.34 18.04 5.79
N ALA A 102 3.60 18.64 4.87
CA ALA A 102 2.81 19.84 5.16
C ALA A 102 1.71 19.56 6.20
N ASP A 103 1.02 18.43 6.08
CA ASP A 103 0.00 17.97 7.01
C ASP A 103 0.56 17.68 8.41
N ALA A 104 1.81 17.19 8.49
CA ALA A 104 2.52 17.00 9.75
C ALA A 104 2.95 18.33 10.42
N GLY A 105 2.83 19.46 9.73
CA GLY A 105 3.35 20.75 10.18
C GLY A 105 4.87 20.78 10.30
N LEU A 106 5.57 20.00 9.46
CA LEU A 106 7.04 19.95 9.43
C LEU A 106 7.58 20.90 8.35
N ASP A 107 8.72 21.52 8.65
CA ASP A 107 9.45 22.37 7.72
C ASP A 107 10.80 21.72 7.36
N PRO A 108 10.98 21.25 6.11
CA PRO A 108 12.22 20.67 5.65
C PRO A 108 13.44 21.59 5.74
N SER A 109 13.25 22.90 5.83
CA SER A 109 14.36 23.85 5.89
C SER A 109 15.01 23.92 7.27
N VAL A 110 14.36 23.42 8.32
CA VAL A 110 14.82 23.52 9.72
C VAL A 110 14.93 22.20 10.46
N TRP A 111 14.47 21.08 9.89
CA TRP A 111 14.62 19.78 10.54
C TRP A 111 16.06 19.25 10.53
N ASP A 112 16.40 18.33 11.41
CA ASP A 112 17.67 17.59 11.32
C ASP A 112 17.56 16.54 10.19
N SER A 113 18.01 16.91 8.99
CA SER A 113 17.90 16.10 7.79
C SER A 113 18.55 14.71 7.91
N GLY A 114 19.59 14.58 8.78
CA GLY A 114 20.25 13.29 9.05
C GLY A 114 19.42 12.35 9.93
N ARG A 115 18.42 12.89 10.64
CA ARG A 115 17.52 12.12 11.51
C ARG A 115 16.16 11.83 10.86
N VAL A 116 15.96 12.25 9.59
CA VAL A 116 14.77 11.95 8.79
C VAL A 116 15.08 10.81 7.83
N GLY A 117 14.27 9.75 7.85
CA GLY A 117 14.37 8.60 6.95
C GLY A 117 13.26 8.58 5.90
N ILE A 118 13.47 7.83 4.83
CA ILE A 118 12.49 7.55 3.78
C ILE A 118 12.44 6.05 3.52
N VAL A 119 11.22 5.48 3.49
CA VAL A 119 11.01 4.08 3.10
C VAL A 119 9.79 4.01 2.17
N ILE A 120 10.00 3.77 0.88
CA ILE A 120 8.92 3.70 -0.10
C ILE A 120 8.83 2.31 -0.73
N GLY A 121 7.65 1.71 -0.67
CA GLY A 121 7.32 0.47 -1.32
C GLY A 121 6.90 0.67 -2.77
N SER A 122 7.45 -0.14 -3.67
CA SER A 122 7.03 -0.24 -5.07
C SER A 122 7.30 -1.65 -5.57
N ALA A 123 6.40 -2.20 -6.38
CA ALA A 123 6.58 -3.53 -6.95
C ALA A 123 7.51 -3.52 -8.17
N HIS A 124 7.39 -2.52 -9.04
CA HIS A 124 8.04 -2.51 -10.35
C HIS A 124 8.89 -1.27 -10.63
N GLY A 125 8.76 -0.21 -9.83
CA GLY A 125 9.47 1.05 -10.09
C GLY A 125 9.00 1.73 -11.38
N GLY A 126 9.93 2.33 -12.11
CA GLY A 126 9.67 3.07 -13.34
C GLY A 126 9.50 2.18 -14.58
N LEU A 127 8.59 1.19 -14.50
CA LEU A 127 8.30 0.29 -15.62
C LEU A 127 7.83 1.01 -16.89
N PRO A 128 6.99 2.06 -16.84
CA PRO A 128 6.60 2.79 -18.05
C PRO A 128 7.80 3.36 -18.81
N PHE A 129 8.74 3.97 -18.09
CA PHE A 129 9.93 4.52 -18.72
C PHE A 129 10.86 3.42 -19.27
N TYR A 130 10.94 2.28 -18.56
CA TYR A 130 11.69 1.12 -19.05
C TYR A 130 11.12 0.59 -20.38
N ASP A 131 9.79 0.41 -20.46
CA ASP A 131 9.11 -0.03 -21.69
C ASP A 131 9.36 0.95 -22.86
N GLU A 132 9.25 2.26 -22.60
CA GLU A 132 9.53 3.30 -23.60
C GLU A 132 10.96 3.20 -24.13
N GLN A 133 11.95 3.01 -23.25
CA GLN A 133 13.35 2.92 -23.66
C GLN A 133 13.68 1.60 -24.35
N HIS A 134 13.00 0.51 -24.00
CA HIS A 134 13.11 -0.76 -24.72
C HIS A 134 12.57 -0.62 -26.15
N ALA A 135 11.43 0.02 -26.33
CA ALA A 135 10.90 0.33 -27.67
C ALA A 135 11.86 1.23 -28.46
N ALA A 136 12.43 2.25 -27.82
CA ALA A 136 13.42 3.12 -28.46
C ALA A 136 14.67 2.35 -28.93
N LEU A 137 15.13 1.38 -28.14
CA LEU A 137 16.26 0.52 -28.50
C LEU A 137 15.95 -0.34 -29.74
N THR A 138 14.80 -0.99 -29.73
CA THR A 138 14.42 -1.95 -30.78
C THR A 138 14.06 -1.28 -32.11
N GLU A 139 13.36 -0.14 -32.05
CA GLU A 139 12.86 0.56 -33.26
C GLU A 139 13.87 1.57 -33.84
N ARG A 140 14.66 2.22 -32.96
CA ARG A 140 15.48 3.40 -33.32
C ARG A 140 16.98 3.21 -33.03
N GLY A 141 17.36 2.09 -32.41
CA GLY A 141 18.74 1.72 -32.11
C GLY A 141 19.31 2.34 -30.82
N ALA A 142 20.46 1.82 -30.39
CA ALA A 142 21.08 2.10 -29.09
C ALA A 142 21.35 3.59 -28.79
N ARG A 143 21.63 4.39 -29.84
CA ARG A 143 21.87 5.85 -29.69
C ARG A 143 20.64 6.64 -29.27
N ARG A 144 19.46 6.05 -29.31
CA ARG A 144 18.19 6.68 -28.93
C ARG A 144 17.74 6.34 -27.52
N VAL A 145 18.43 5.41 -26.85
CA VAL A 145 18.16 5.11 -25.44
C VAL A 145 18.60 6.28 -24.57
N SER A 146 17.72 6.69 -23.68
CA SER A 146 17.98 7.80 -22.76
C SER A 146 19.03 7.43 -21.71
N PRO A 147 20.01 8.29 -21.41
CA PRO A 147 20.94 8.10 -20.31
C PRO A 147 20.24 8.13 -18.94
N LYS A 148 18.99 8.58 -18.88
CA LYS A 148 18.17 8.58 -17.66
C LYS A 148 17.54 7.21 -17.36
N LEU A 149 17.72 6.19 -18.20
CA LEU A 149 17.10 4.88 -18.00
C LEU A 149 17.41 4.34 -16.60
N ALA A 150 18.68 4.28 -16.21
CA ALA A 150 19.07 3.74 -14.92
C ALA A 150 18.41 4.49 -13.72
N PRO A 151 18.49 5.82 -13.57
CA PRO A 151 17.92 6.49 -12.42
C PRO A 151 16.37 6.52 -12.40
N LEU A 152 15.70 6.45 -13.56
CA LEU A 152 14.24 6.58 -13.63
C LEU A 152 13.51 5.22 -13.54
N SER A 153 14.15 4.12 -13.96
CA SER A 153 13.48 2.81 -14.00
C SER A 153 13.63 1.98 -12.73
N VAL A 154 14.57 2.34 -11.84
CA VAL A 154 14.84 1.54 -10.63
C VAL A 154 13.79 1.74 -9.54
N VAL A 155 13.54 0.68 -8.76
CA VAL A 155 12.52 0.68 -7.69
C VAL A 155 12.78 1.75 -6.64
N ASN A 156 14.04 2.10 -6.37
CA ASN A 156 14.39 3.15 -5.40
C ASN A 156 14.19 4.58 -5.94
N GLY A 157 13.77 4.73 -7.19
CA GLY A 157 13.59 6.04 -7.83
C GLY A 157 12.63 6.97 -7.07
N ALA A 158 11.54 6.43 -6.52
CA ALA A 158 10.61 7.21 -5.71
C ALA A 158 11.25 7.71 -4.39
N ALA A 159 11.92 6.82 -3.65
CA ALA A 159 12.59 7.19 -2.41
C ALA A 159 13.70 8.22 -2.64
N SER A 160 14.49 8.04 -3.70
CA SER A 160 15.54 9.00 -4.10
C SER A 160 14.95 10.36 -4.49
N SER A 161 13.84 10.38 -5.24
CA SER A 161 13.19 11.61 -5.65
C SER A 161 12.61 12.40 -4.47
N VAL A 162 11.98 11.71 -3.52
CA VAL A 162 11.49 12.33 -2.28
C VAL A 162 12.66 12.86 -1.42
N SER A 163 13.77 12.10 -1.33
CA SER A 163 14.97 12.55 -0.61
C SER A 163 15.55 13.83 -1.21
N LEU A 164 15.67 13.90 -2.54
CA LEU A 164 16.18 15.07 -3.24
C LEU A 164 15.25 16.28 -3.11
N ASP A 165 13.94 16.07 -3.17
CA ASP A 165 12.93 17.12 -3.09
C ASP A 165 12.86 17.76 -1.69
N LEU A 166 12.94 16.94 -0.65
CA LEU A 166 12.78 17.37 0.75
C LEU A 166 14.13 17.59 1.47
N GLY A 167 15.27 17.38 0.81
CA GLY A 167 16.59 17.52 1.42
C GLY A 167 16.88 16.52 2.53
N VAL A 168 16.28 15.31 2.50
CA VAL A 168 16.49 14.27 3.49
C VAL A 168 17.84 13.61 3.30
N GLN A 169 18.64 13.51 4.37
CA GLN A 169 20.00 12.96 4.37
C GLN A 169 20.16 11.71 5.24
N GLY A 170 19.12 11.32 5.97
CA GLY A 170 19.08 10.05 6.69
C GLY A 170 18.87 8.85 5.77
N PRO A 171 18.64 7.64 6.32
CA PRO A 171 18.47 6.43 5.53
C PRO A 171 17.30 6.56 4.53
N SER A 172 17.58 6.29 3.24
CA SER A 172 16.58 6.29 2.17
C SER A 172 16.56 4.90 1.52
N GLN A 173 15.42 4.22 1.56
CA GLN A 173 15.26 2.82 1.18
C GLN A 173 14.04 2.61 0.29
N ALA A 174 14.14 1.63 -0.60
CA ALA A 174 13.01 1.07 -1.32
C ALA A 174 12.73 -0.36 -0.84
N VAL A 175 11.45 -0.71 -0.75
CA VAL A 175 10.99 -2.05 -0.43
C VAL A 175 10.21 -2.61 -1.61
N SER A 176 10.55 -3.84 -2.04
CA SER A 176 9.81 -4.55 -3.08
C SER A 176 9.43 -5.94 -2.59
N THR A 177 8.17 -6.09 -2.23
CA THR A 177 7.51 -7.34 -1.80
C THR A 177 6.16 -7.48 -2.52
N ALA A 178 6.16 -7.22 -3.82
CA ALA A 178 4.98 -7.18 -4.67
C ALA A 178 3.87 -6.29 -4.07
N CYS A 179 2.62 -6.78 -3.98
CA CYS A 179 1.48 -6.00 -3.51
C CYS A 179 1.55 -5.61 -2.02
N SER A 180 2.44 -6.21 -1.22
CA SER A 180 2.64 -5.84 0.19
C SER A 180 3.72 -4.77 0.41
N SER A 181 4.37 -4.27 -0.64
CA SER A 181 5.53 -3.37 -0.55
C SER A 181 5.27 -2.14 0.33
N GLY A 182 4.15 -1.45 0.14
CA GLY A 182 3.81 -0.26 0.93
C GLY A 182 3.57 -0.57 2.41
N THR A 183 2.92 -1.69 2.71
CA THR A 183 2.71 -2.17 4.10
C THR A 183 4.04 -2.51 4.77
N VAL A 184 4.93 -3.22 4.07
CA VAL A 184 6.27 -3.58 4.57
C VAL A 184 7.14 -2.32 4.73
N ALA A 185 7.00 -1.32 3.85
CA ALA A 185 7.72 -0.05 3.98
C ALA A 185 7.33 0.69 5.28
N ILE A 186 6.04 0.75 5.60
CA ILE A 186 5.54 1.34 6.86
C ILE A 186 6.05 0.54 8.07
N GLY A 187 6.01 -0.81 8.00
CA GLY A 187 6.56 -1.66 9.05
C GLY A 187 8.07 -1.49 9.25
N THR A 188 8.82 -1.31 8.15
CA THR A 188 10.26 -1.00 8.22
C THR A 188 10.50 0.35 8.88
N ALA A 189 9.72 1.38 8.54
CA ALA A 189 9.80 2.69 9.17
C ALA A 189 9.52 2.63 10.68
N HIS A 190 8.48 1.87 11.09
CA HIS A 190 8.18 1.61 12.50
C HIS A 190 9.40 1.00 13.22
N GLN A 191 10.09 0.03 12.62
CA GLN A 191 11.29 -0.57 13.19
C GLN A 191 12.47 0.41 13.26
N MET A 192 12.65 1.30 12.26
CA MET A 192 13.69 2.33 12.26
C MET A 192 13.49 3.33 13.40
N LEU A 193 12.26 3.78 13.64
CA LEU A 193 11.93 4.66 14.76
C LEU A 193 12.17 3.95 16.10
N ARG A 194 11.67 2.73 16.25
CA ARG A 194 11.83 1.92 17.47
C ARG A 194 13.29 1.66 17.84
N SER A 195 14.16 1.50 16.83
CA SER A 195 15.61 1.31 17.03
C SER A 195 16.37 2.61 17.30
N GLY A 196 15.72 3.77 17.16
CA GLY A 196 16.35 5.08 17.28
C GLY A 196 17.23 5.47 16.08
N ALA A 197 17.11 4.76 14.95
CA ALA A 197 17.84 5.10 13.73
C ALA A 197 17.40 6.45 13.14
N CYS A 198 16.12 6.79 13.30
CA CYS A 198 15.51 8.05 12.86
C CYS A 198 14.57 8.59 13.93
N ASP A 199 14.28 9.89 13.87
CA ASP A 199 13.25 10.54 14.67
C ASP A 199 11.95 10.73 13.87
N ILE A 200 12.09 10.87 12.54
CA ILE A 200 11.02 11.02 11.56
C ILE A 200 11.27 10.03 10.42
N VAL A 201 10.23 9.36 9.91
CA VAL A 201 10.32 8.56 8.68
C VAL A 201 9.10 8.84 7.80
N ILE A 202 9.34 9.21 6.55
CA ILE A 202 8.31 9.29 5.51
C ILE A 202 8.19 7.89 4.89
N ALA A 203 7.04 7.25 5.04
CA ALA A 203 6.89 5.85 4.65
C ALA A 203 5.53 5.55 4.01
N GLY A 204 5.52 4.59 3.10
CA GLY A 204 4.30 4.13 2.42
C GLY A 204 4.62 3.50 1.09
N GLY A 205 3.80 3.73 0.07
CA GLY A 205 4.01 3.13 -1.24
C GLY A 205 3.64 4.07 -2.39
N ALA A 206 4.30 3.87 -3.53
CA ALA A 206 4.01 4.56 -4.77
C ALA A 206 4.18 3.61 -5.96
N GLU A 207 3.24 3.66 -6.92
CA GLU A 207 3.25 2.80 -8.09
C GLU A 207 2.54 3.45 -9.27
N SER A 208 3.07 3.25 -10.48
CA SER A 208 2.41 3.58 -11.74
C SER A 208 2.91 2.61 -12.81
N THR A 209 2.24 1.48 -12.95
CA THR A 209 2.65 0.39 -13.84
C THR A 209 1.59 0.07 -14.89
N CYS A 210 0.77 1.06 -15.22
CA CYS A 210 -0.31 0.95 -16.20
C CYS A 210 0.26 0.87 -17.64
N THR A 211 1.06 -0.17 -17.93
CA THR A 211 1.69 -0.40 -19.24
C THR A 211 1.02 -1.55 -19.97
N ARG A 212 1.11 -1.54 -21.30
CA ARG A 212 0.61 -2.65 -22.14
C ARG A 212 1.24 -3.99 -21.73
N LEU A 213 2.54 -4.00 -21.42
CA LEU A 213 3.25 -5.21 -21.03
C LEU A 213 2.71 -5.79 -19.72
N LEU A 214 2.51 -4.96 -18.69
CA LEU A 214 1.98 -5.43 -17.41
C LEU A 214 0.54 -5.92 -17.53
N ILE A 215 -0.33 -5.17 -18.22
CA ILE A 215 -1.73 -5.58 -18.42
C ILE A 215 -1.80 -6.90 -19.21
N ALA A 216 -0.98 -7.08 -20.27
CA ALA A 216 -0.92 -8.34 -21.00
C ALA A 216 -0.48 -9.52 -20.12
N SER A 217 0.53 -9.31 -19.27
CA SER A 217 0.97 -10.31 -18.28
C SER A 217 -0.13 -10.64 -17.28
N ALA A 218 -0.81 -9.63 -16.74
CA ALA A 218 -1.90 -9.82 -15.77
C ALA A 218 -3.13 -10.53 -16.39
N CYS A 219 -3.43 -10.26 -17.68
CA CYS A 219 -4.42 -11.01 -18.44
C CYS A 219 -4.02 -12.48 -18.60
N SER A 220 -2.76 -12.75 -18.93
CA SER A 220 -2.25 -14.12 -19.07
C SER A 220 -2.32 -14.91 -17.75
N LEU A 221 -2.13 -14.23 -16.63
CA LEU A 221 -2.30 -14.80 -15.27
C LEU A 221 -3.76 -14.95 -14.86
N LYS A 222 -4.72 -14.43 -15.65
CA LYS A 222 -6.15 -14.34 -15.30
C LYS A 222 -6.37 -13.63 -13.94
N ALA A 223 -5.57 -12.61 -13.66
CA ALA A 223 -5.60 -11.89 -12.39
C ALA A 223 -6.41 -10.59 -12.47
N VAL A 224 -6.56 -10.02 -13.68
CA VAL A 224 -7.36 -8.81 -13.92
C VAL A 224 -8.74 -9.15 -14.45
N SER A 225 -9.71 -8.31 -14.10
CA SER A 225 -11.07 -8.41 -14.63
C SER A 225 -11.09 -8.13 -16.14
N THR A 226 -11.89 -8.88 -16.86
CA THR A 226 -12.12 -8.70 -18.30
C THR A 226 -13.48 -8.08 -18.61
N ARG A 227 -14.14 -7.46 -17.64
CA ARG A 227 -15.47 -6.82 -17.75
C ARG A 227 -15.40 -5.49 -18.50
N ARG A 228 -15.19 -5.56 -19.82
CA ARG A 228 -15.04 -4.40 -20.71
C ARG A 228 -16.34 -3.62 -20.92
N GLU A 229 -17.48 -4.30 -20.82
CA GLU A 229 -18.82 -3.71 -21.01
C GLU A 229 -19.16 -2.69 -19.92
N ASP A 230 -18.67 -2.95 -18.69
CA ASP A 230 -18.85 -2.07 -17.56
C ASP A 230 -17.56 -2.04 -16.70
N PRO A 231 -16.54 -1.26 -17.11
CA PRO A 231 -15.27 -1.18 -16.40
C PRO A 231 -15.39 -0.61 -14.97
N ARG A 232 -16.44 0.15 -14.69
CA ARG A 232 -16.69 0.68 -13.34
C ARG A 232 -17.17 -0.38 -12.37
N ALA A 233 -17.82 -1.42 -12.84
CA ALA A 233 -18.25 -2.57 -12.04
C ALA A 233 -17.24 -3.74 -12.07
N ALA A 234 -16.06 -3.55 -12.65
CA ALA A 234 -15.08 -4.61 -12.85
C ALA A 234 -14.40 -5.04 -11.54
N CYS A 235 -13.92 -4.09 -10.72
CA CYS A 235 -13.37 -4.38 -9.41
C CYS A 235 -14.50 -4.46 -8.38
N ARG A 236 -14.74 -5.67 -7.86
CA ARG A 236 -15.87 -5.98 -6.97
C ARG A 236 -15.47 -6.96 -5.85
N PRO A 237 -14.67 -6.51 -4.88
CA PRO A 237 -14.17 -7.39 -3.81
C PRO A 237 -15.32 -8.08 -3.07
N PHE A 238 -15.14 -9.37 -2.75
CA PHE A 238 -16.06 -10.20 -1.98
C PHE A 238 -17.40 -10.52 -2.65
N ASP A 239 -17.64 -10.03 -3.87
CA ASP A 239 -18.85 -10.31 -4.66
C ASP A 239 -18.74 -11.68 -5.35
N THR A 240 -19.87 -12.38 -5.48
CA THR A 240 -19.95 -13.67 -6.16
C THR A 240 -19.48 -13.60 -7.62
N HIS A 241 -19.69 -12.47 -8.29
CA HIS A 241 -19.36 -12.28 -9.71
C HIS A 241 -17.98 -11.63 -9.95
N ARG A 242 -17.11 -11.62 -8.93
CA ARG A 242 -15.74 -11.12 -9.09
C ARG A 242 -14.94 -12.02 -10.04
N ASP A 243 -14.12 -11.42 -10.88
CA ASP A 243 -13.32 -12.12 -11.89
C ASP A 243 -11.87 -11.65 -11.98
N GLY A 244 -11.45 -10.76 -11.07
CA GLY A 244 -10.11 -10.20 -11.03
C GLY A 244 -10.09 -8.74 -10.58
N PHE A 245 -8.91 -8.21 -10.39
CA PHE A 245 -8.73 -6.80 -10.01
C PHE A 245 -8.69 -5.88 -11.24
N VAL A 246 -8.79 -4.57 -11.01
CA VAL A 246 -8.43 -3.54 -11.99
C VAL A 246 -7.11 -2.92 -11.54
N VAL A 247 -6.12 -2.86 -12.44
CA VAL A 247 -4.85 -2.19 -12.15
C VAL A 247 -5.08 -0.70 -11.92
N GLY A 248 -4.43 -0.14 -10.92
CA GLY A 248 -4.46 1.29 -10.63
C GLY A 248 -3.06 1.89 -10.44
N GLU A 249 -2.97 3.21 -10.42
CA GLU A 249 -1.79 3.96 -10.01
C GLU A 249 -2.09 4.85 -8.82
N GLY A 250 -1.05 5.22 -8.07
CA GLY A 250 -1.19 6.14 -6.95
C GLY A 250 0.00 6.14 -6.00
N ALA A 251 -0.11 6.94 -4.96
CA ALA A 251 0.81 6.99 -3.84
C ALA A 251 0.05 7.27 -2.54
N GLY A 252 0.45 6.61 -1.46
CA GLY A 252 -0.04 6.89 -0.12
C GLY A 252 1.14 6.85 0.86
N LEU A 253 1.38 7.97 1.52
CA LEU A 253 2.52 8.15 2.41
C LEU A 253 2.08 8.68 3.78
N LEU A 254 2.75 8.19 4.81
CA LEU A 254 2.63 8.62 6.19
C LEU A 254 3.92 9.33 6.63
N VAL A 255 3.80 10.38 7.41
CA VAL A 255 4.87 10.85 8.28
C VAL A 255 4.74 10.15 9.61
N LEU A 256 5.71 9.32 9.92
CA LEU A 256 5.83 8.62 11.19
C LEU A 256 6.91 9.29 12.04
N GLU A 257 6.62 9.49 13.31
CA GLU A 257 7.58 10.07 14.26
C GLU A 257 7.76 9.18 15.48
N HIS A 258 8.97 9.24 16.05
CA HIS A 258 9.17 8.71 17.40
C HIS A 258 8.24 9.45 18.36
N PRO A 259 7.52 8.77 19.26
CA PRO A 259 6.51 9.41 20.13
C PRO A 259 7.07 10.57 20.95
N ASP A 260 8.33 10.46 21.42
CA ASP A 260 8.95 11.53 22.18
C ASP A 260 9.30 12.76 21.32
N HIS A 261 9.68 12.54 20.04
CA HIS A 261 9.91 13.63 19.09
C HIS A 261 8.60 14.36 18.80
N ALA A 262 7.53 13.64 18.46
CA ALA A 262 6.21 14.20 18.21
C ALA A 262 5.70 15.02 19.39
N ARG A 263 5.85 14.48 20.63
CA ARG A 263 5.47 15.16 21.87
C ARG A 263 6.31 16.42 22.10
N ALA A 264 7.62 16.34 21.91
CA ALA A 264 8.53 17.47 22.17
C ALA A 264 8.25 18.70 21.28
N ARG A 265 7.79 18.47 20.05
CA ARG A 265 7.41 19.58 19.14
C ARG A 265 5.92 19.94 19.20
N GLY A 266 5.12 19.27 20.04
CA GLY A 266 3.68 19.51 20.14
C GLY A 266 2.90 19.11 18.89
N ALA A 267 3.31 18.02 18.22
CA ALA A 267 2.65 17.53 17.01
C ALA A 267 1.22 17.09 17.27
N THR A 268 0.33 17.33 16.33
CA THR A 268 -0.99 16.69 16.30
C THR A 268 -0.81 15.24 15.82
N VAL A 269 -1.09 14.28 16.70
CA VAL A 269 -1.05 12.86 16.33
C VAL A 269 -2.40 12.45 15.76
N ARG A 270 -2.40 11.87 14.56
CA ARG A 270 -3.61 11.42 13.86
C ARG A 270 -4.03 10.02 14.26
N ALA A 271 -3.06 9.15 14.42
CA ALA A 271 -3.18 7.75 14.83
C ALA A 271 -1.79 7.23 15.21
N HIS A 272 -1.69 5.97 15.58
CA HIS A 272 -0.42 5.30 15.80
C HIS A 272 -0.29 4.07 14.91
N VAL A 273 0.91 3.80 14.41
CA VAL A 273 1.31 2.47 13.94
C VAL A 273 1.82 1.72 15.15
N SER A 274 0.99 0.85 15.70
CA SER A 274 1.23 0.19 16.99
C SER A 274 1.82 -1.21 16.84
N GLY A 275 1.69 -1.84 15.68
CA GLY A 275 2.27 -3.15 15.45
C GLY A 275 2.44 -3.48 13.97
N TYR A 276 3.42 -4.32 13.70
CA TYR A 276 3.75 -4.82 12.39
C TYR A 276 4.10 -6.30 12.41
N GLY A 277 3.62 -7.04 11.42
CA GLY A 277 3.99 -8.43 11.20
C GLY A 277 4.13 -8.74 9.73
N ALA A 278 5.11 -9.58 9.40
CA ALA A 278 5.32 -10.08 8.04
C ALA A 278 5.66 -11.57 8.05
N SER A 279 5.36 -12.24 6.95
CA SER A 279 5.64 -13.66 6.77
C SER A 279 5.76 -14.00 5.29
N SER A 280 6.18 -15.25 5.01
CA SER A 280 6.14 -15.83 3.67
C SER A 280 5.31 -17.10 3.68
N ASP A 281 4.52 -17.33 2.60
CA ASP A 281 3.77 -18.56 2.42
C ASP A 281 4.68 -19.75 2.09
N ALA A 282 5.76 -19.51 1.36
CA ALA A 282 6.62 -20.55 0.79
C ALA A 282 5.83 -21.63 0.01
N HIS A 283 4.75 -21.21 -0.67
CA HIS A 283 3.80 -22.09 -1.35
C HIS A 283 3.87 -21.97 -2.87
N SER A 284 3.69 -20.78 -3.43
CA SER A 284 3.63 -20.54 -4.87
C SER A 284 4.15 -19.15 -5.22
N ALA A 285 4.63 -18.98 -6.47
CA ALA A 285 5.05 -17.67 -6.97
C ALA A 285 3.89 -16.67 -7.17
N VAL A 286 2.65 -17.16 -7.37
CA VAL A 286 1.49 -16.30 -7.68
C VAL A 286 0.25 -16.59 -6.83
N ALA A 287 0.01 -17.84 -6.45
CA ALA A 287 -1.15 -18.23 -5.66
C ALA A 287 -0.84 -18.08 -4.15
N PRO A 288 -1.76 -17.53 -3.36
CA PRO A 288 -1.62 -17.55 -1.91
C PRO A 288 -1.71 -18.99 -1.37
N ASP A 289 -1.20 -19.21 -0.17
CA ASP A 289 -1.42 -20.46 0.57
C ASP A 289 -2.92 -20.68 0.77
N PRO A 290 -3.49 -21.81 0.31
CA PRO A 290 -4.93 -22.06 0.37
C PRO A 290 -5.50 -22.07 1.79
N ASP A 291 -4.70 -22.37 2.80
CA ASP A 291 -5.09 -22.32 4.20
C ASP A 291 -4.91 -20.94 4.83
N GLY A 292 -4.25 -20.00 4.14
CA GLY A 292 -3.97 -18.64 4.60
C GLY A 292 -3.09 -18.58 5.84
N LEU A 293 -2.22 -19.59 6.07
CA LEU A 293 -1.39 -19.66 7.28
C LEU A 293 -0.29 -18.58 7.30
N GLY A 294 0.19 -18.15 6.13
CA GLY A 294 1.15 -17.08 6.04
C GLY A 294 0.58 -15.76 6.55
N ILE A 295 -0.54 -15.31 5.97
CA ILE A 295 -1.17 -14.05 6.39
C ILE A 295 -1.71 -14.13 7.83
N GLU A 296 -2.18 -15.28 8.29
CA GLU A 296 -2.53 -15.48 9.70
C GLU A 296 -1.34 -15.21 10.61
N ARG A 297 -0.17 -15.75 10.26
CA ARG A 297 1.07 -15.54 11.02
C ARG A 297 1.46 -14.07 11.06
N ALA A 298 1.37 -13.36 9.91
CA ALA A 298 1.65 -11.94 9.85
C ALA A 298 0.71 -11.13 10.75
N LEU A 299 -0.61 -11.40 10.69
CA LEU A 299 -1.62 -10.73 11.50
C LEU A 299 -1.41 -10.96 13.01
N ARG A 300 -1.22 -12.22 13.42
CA ARG A 300 -0.95 -12.56 14.83
C ARG A 300 0.33 -11.92 15.35
N THR A 301 1.37 -11.84 14.51
CA THR A 301 2.62 -11.16 14.84
C THR A 301 2.41 -9.67 15.02
N ALA A 302 1.63 -9.02 14.14
CA ALA A 302 1.31 -7.59 14.25
C ALA A 302 0.53 -7.27 15.53
N LEU A 303 -0.48 -8.08 15.86
CA LEU A 303 -1.25 -7.94 17.11
C LEU A 303 -0.36 -8.12 18.35
N ALA A 304 0.49 -9.15 18.35
CA ALA A 304 1.43 -9.38 19.45
C ALA A 304 2.45 -8.24 19.60
N ASP A 305 2.94 -7.66 18.48
CA ASP A 305 3.85 -6.51 18.48
C ASP A 305 3.18 -5.25 19.05
N ALA A 306 1.87 -5.08 18.79
CA ALA A 306 1.05 -4.03 19.39
C ALA A 306 0.67 -4.27 20.85
N GLY A 307 0.83 -5.49 21.36
CA GLY A 307 0.34 -5.89 22.69
C GLY A 307 -1.20 -5.97 22.76
N LEU A 308 -1.85 -6.20 21.61
CA LEU A 308 -3.30 -6.25 21.46
C LEU A 308 -3.79 -7.68 21.17
N SER A 309 -5.06 -7.93 21.47
CA SER A 309 -5.75 -9.17 21.20
C SER A 309 -6.62 -9.07 19.95
N PRO A 310 -7.02 -10.19 19.33
CA PRO A 310 -7.99 -10.21 18.24
C PRO A 310 -9.31 -9.48 18.55
N ALA A 311 -9.76 -9.51 19.81
CA ALA A 311 -11.01 -8.89 20.25
C ALA A 311 -10.97 -7.35 20.27
N ASP A 312 -9.77 -6.75 20.23
CA ASP A 312 -9.60 -5.30 20.23
C ASP A 312 -9.81 -4.71 18.81
N VAL A 313 -9.80 -5.55 17.76
CA VAL A 313 -9.91 -5.11 16.37
C VAL A 313 -11.35 -4.82 16.02
N GLY A 314 -11.68 -3.55 15.76
CA GLY A 314 -13.02 -3.14 15.32
C GLY A 314 -13.16 -2.94 13.81
N HIS A 315 -12.04 -2.75 13.09
CA HIS A 315 -12.06 -2.57 11.63
C HIS A 315 -10.90 -3.28 10.94
N VAL A 316 -11.15 -3.83 9.75
CA VAL A 316 -10.14 -4.39 8.85
C VAL A 316 -10.24 -3.73 7.47
N ASN A 317 -9.17 -3.06 7.06
CA ASN A 317 -8.96 -2.71 5.67
C ASN A 317 -8.24 -3.87 5.00
N ALA A 318 -9.02 -4.73 4.35
CA ALA A 318 -8.56 -5.98 3.77
C ALA A 318 -7.75 -5.78 2.50
N HIS A 319 -6.95 -6.77 2.15
CA HIS A 319 -6.31 -6.80 0.83
C HIS A 319 -7.37 -6.86 -0.27
N GLY A 320 -8.37 -7.73 -0.17
CA GLY A 320 -9.62 -7.70 -0.93
C GLY A 320 -9.45 -7.32 -2.41
N THR A 321 -8.78 -8.18 -3.19
CA THR A 321 -8.36 -7.84 -4.58
C THR A 321 -9.43 -8.03 -5.63
N SER A 322 -10.62 -8.55 -5.28
CA SER A 322 -11.63 -8.96 -6.27
C SER A 322 -11.22 -10.19 -7.08
N THR A 323 -10.24 -10.97 -6.60
CA THR A 323 -9.91 -12.28 -7.19
C THR A 323 -10.62 -13.40 -6.42
N LEU A 324 -10.95 -14.50 -7.11
CA LEU A 324 -11.68 -15.61 -6.51
C LEU A 324 -10.94 -16.20 -5.30
N SER A 325 -9.65 -16.50 -5.45
CA SER A 325 -8.87 -17.17 -4.41
C SER A 325 -8.50 -16.26 -3.25
N ASN A 326 -8.00 -15.05 -3.52
CA ASN A 326 -7.56 -14.15 -2.45
C ASN A 326 -8.71 -13.83 -1.49
N ASP A 327 -9.85 -13.42 -2.03
CA ASP A 327 -10.96 -12.92 -1.21
C ASP A 327 -11.53 -14.01 -0.30
N LEU A 328 -11.61 -15.28 -0.80
CA LEU A 328 -12.03 -16.42 0.02
C LEU A 328 -11.01 -16.78 1.11
N ILE A 329 -9.72 -16.84 0.75
CA ILE A 329 -8.65 -17.21 1.68
C ILE A 329 -8.51 -16.17 2.77
N GLU A 330 -8.49 -14.88 2.40
CA GLU A 330 -8.39 -13.78 3.35
C GLU A 330 -9.60 -13.75 4.29
N ALA A 331 -10.81 -13.87 3.75
CA ALA A 331 -12.04 -13.91 4.55
C ALA A 331 -12.04 -15.04 5.57
N ALA A 332 -11.71 -16.25 5.15
CA ALA A 332 -11.62 -17.40 6.04
C ALA A 332 -10.57 -17.22 7.14
N MET A 333 -9.41 -16.64 6.80
CA MET A 333 -8.35 -16.32 7.75
C MET A 333 -8.82 -15.25 8.74
N LEU A 334 -9.39 -14.13 8.28
CA LEU A 334 -9.87 -13.05 9.13
C LEU A 334 -10.92 -13.57 10.12
N ARG A 335 -11.90 -14.35 9.66
CA ARG A 335 -12.90 -14.97 10.53
C ARG A 335 -12.27 -15.89 11.58
N ARG A 336 -11.30 -16.71 11.19
CA ARG A 336 -10.61 -17.64 12.09
C ARG A 336 -9.81 -16.91 13.17
N VAL A 337 -9.22 -15.76 12.86
CA VAL A 337 -8.37 -15.00 13.78
C VAL A 337 -9.15 -13.98 14.60
N LEU A 338 -10.05 -13.23 13.96
CA LEU A 338 -10.72 -12.06 14.55
C LEU A 338 -12.19 -12.33 14.91
N GLY A 339 -12.77 -13.43 14.41
CA GLY A 339 -14.20 -13.69 14.55
C GLY A 339 -15.04 -12.86 13.57
N GLU A 340 -16.29 -12.58 13.94
CA GLU A 340 -17.28 -11.90 13.11
C GLU A 340 -17.45 -10.42 13.44
N SER A 341 -16.80 -9.95 14.51
CA SER A 341 -17.03 -8.60 15.06
C SER A 341 -16.48 -7.44 14.23
N PRO A 342 -15.30 -7.52 13.56
CA PRO A 342 -14.75 -6.38 12.85
C PRO A 342 -15.55 -6.03 11.60
N LEU A 343 -15.73 -4.72 11.35
CA LEU A 343 -16.19 -4.22 10.07
C LEU A 343 -15.08 -4.37 9.03
N VAL A 344 -15.37 -5.00 7.91
CA VAL A 344 -14.39 -5.24 6.84
C VAL A 344 -14.68 -4.35 5.64
N THR A 345 -13.64 -3.80 5.04
CA THR A 345 -13.74 -3.09 3.74
C THR A 345 -12.59 -3.43 2.82
N SER A 346 -12.82 -3.30 1.51
CA SER A 346 -11.79 -3.13 0.51
C SER A 346 -12.10 -1.93 -0.35
N THR A 347 -11.17 -0.98 -0.42
CA THR A 347 -11.32 0.27 -1.18
C THR A 347 -10.90 0.13 -2.64
N LYS A 348 -10.48 -1.05 -3.07
CA LYS A 348 -9.92 -1.28 -4.42
C LYS A 348 -10.91 -1.10 -5.56
N ALA A 349 -12.23 -1.17 -5.29
CA ALA A 349 -13.22 -0.81 -6.30
C ALA A 349 -13.15 0.66 -6.73
N MET A 350 -12.59 1.53 -5.88
CA MET A 350 -12.46 2.97 -6.10
C MET A 350 -11.03 3.40 -6.45
N THR A 351 -10.03 2.77 -5.85
CA THR A 351 -8.61 3.11 -6.09
C THR A 351 -7.95 2.29 -7.20
N GLY A 352 -8.56 1.17 -7.60
CA GLY A 352 -7.87 0.09 -8.30
C GLY A 352 -6.91 -0.67 -7.38
N HIS A 353 -6.35 -1.75 -7.89
CA HIS A 353 -5.22 -2.41 -7.24
C HIS A 353 -3.92 -1.73 -7.67
N THR A 354 -3.39 -0.87 -6.83
CA THR A 354 -2.18 -0.07 -7.10
C THR A 354 -0.88 -0.81 -6.74
N LEU A 355 -0.91 -2.15 -6.73
CA LEU A 355 0.23 -3.04 -6.52
C LEU A 355 1.10 -2.61 -5.31
N GLY A 356 2.33 -2.19 -5.54
CA GLY A 356 3.25 -1.79 -4.48
C GLY A 356 2.81 -0.57 -3.66
N ALA A 357 1.98 0.30 -4.23
CA ALA A 357 1.41 1.45 -3.53
C ALA A 357 0.22 1.09 -2.62
N ALA A 358 -0.46 -0.04 -2.89
CA ALA A 358 -1.74 -0.38 -2.25
C ALA A 358 -1.68 -0.31 -0.72
N GLY A 359 -0.64 -0.89 -0.12
CA GLY A 359 -0.48 -0.90 1.34
C GLY A 359 -0.32 0.48 1.95
N GLY A 360 0.34 1.42 1.25
CA GLY A 360 0.49 2.81 1.68
C GLY A 360 -0.82 3.59 1.60
N ILE A 361 -1.51 3.51 0.46
CA ILE A 361 -2.82 4.14 0.23
C ILE A 361 -3.83 3.66 1.28
N GLU A 362 -3.93 2.36 1.46
CA GLU A 362 -4.89 1.74 2.37
C GLU A 362 -4.54 2.00 3.85
N ALA A 363 -3.25 2.16 4.19
CA ALA A 363 -2.85 2.61 5.53
C ALA A 363 -3.30 4.05 5.81
N VAL A 364 -3.14 4.98 4.85
CA VAL A 364 -3.68 6.35 4.95
C VAL A 364 -5.19 6.32 5.15
N LEU A 365 -5.92 5.56 4.32
CA LEU A 365 -7.38 5.43 4.44
C LEU A 365 -7.80 4.81 5.79
N THR A 366 -7.00 3.90 6.34
CA THR A 366 -7.26 3.31 7.68
C THR A 366 -7.03 4.33 8.79
N VAL A 367 -6.01 5.18 8.69
CA VAL A 367 -5.81 6.33 9.61
C VAL A 367 -7.03 7.25 9.58
N LEU A 368 -7.53 7.58 8.40
CA LEU A 368 -8.71 8.43 8.25
C LEU A 368 -9.97 7.77 8.80
N ALA A 369 -10.13 6.45 8.61
CA ALA A 369 -11.24 5.69 9.20
C ALA A 369 -11.23 5.74 10.74
N LEU A 370 -10.04 5.61 11.36
CA LEU A 370 -9.86 5.77 12.81
C LEU A 370 -10.18 7.19 13.28
N GLN A 371 -9.76 8.23 12.54
CA GLN A 371 -10.03 9.62 12.90
C GLN A 371 -11.51 9.99 12.81
N HIS A 372 -12.14 9.58 11.72
CA HIS A 372 -13.54 9.95 11.44
C HIS A 372 -14.55 8.96 12.03
N GLN A 373 -14.07 7.81 12.58
CA GLN A 373 -14.94 6.72 13.06
C GLN A 373 -15.97 6.31 11.99
N LEU A 374 -15.46 6.20 10.74
CA LEU A 374 -16.23 5.93 9.55
C LEU A 374 -15.51 4.91 8.69
N VAL A 375 -16.15 3.77 8.44
CA VAL A 375 -15.62 2.70 7.59
C VAL A 375 -16.13 2.90 6.16
N PRO A 376 -15.23 3.08 5.17
CA PRO A 376 -15.63 3.22 3.78
C PRO A 376 -16.36 1.98 3.24
N PRO A 377 -17.21 2.12 2.22
CA PRO A 377 -17.88 0.98 1.60
C PRO A 377 -16.93 0.15 0.72
N THR A 378 -17.22 -1.13 0.62
CA THR A 378 -16.77 -1.98 -0.48
C THR A 378 -17.76 -1.84 -1.62
N VAL A 379 -17.42 -1.03 -2.60
CA VAL A 379 -18.30 -0.73 -3.75
C VAL A 379 -18.37 -1.93 -4.69
N ASN A 380 -19.45 -2.02 -5.47
CA ASN A 380 -19.77 -3.14 -6.38
C ASN A 380 -20.02 -4.48 -5.66
N LEU A 381 -20.20 -4.49 -4.35
CA LEU A 381 -20.65 -5.66 -3.60
C LEU A 381 -22.19 -5.74 -3.65
N ASP A 382 -22.73 -6.28 -4.75
CA ASP A 382 -24.17 -6.40 -4.99
C ASP A 382 -24.71 -7.76 -4.58
N ALA A 383 -23.91 -8.80 -4.79
CA ALA A 383 -24.22 -10.19 -4.45
C ALA A 383 -23.06 -10.76 -3.60
N PRO A 384 -23.11 -10.60 -2.27
CA PRO A 384 -22.07 -11.15 -1.39
C PRO A 384 -21.87 -12.64 -1.63
N ASP A 385 -20.60 -13.08 -1.69
CA ASP A 385 -20.27 -14.49 -1.85
C ASP A 385 -20.69 -15.23 -0.56
N PRO A 386 -21.58 -16.25 -0.65
CA PRO A 386 -22.09 -16.96 0.53
C PRO A 386 -21.01 -17.71 1.32
N LEU A 387 -19.83 -17.90 0.77
CA LEU A 387 -18.68 -18.48 1.48
C LEU A 387 -17.89 -17.44 2.29
N ILE A 388 -18.24 -16.15 2.16
CA ILE A 388 -17.58 -15.04 2.86
C ILE A 388 -18.49 -14.58 4.01
N GLU A 389 -18.27 -15.17 5.18
CA GLU A 389 -19.08 -14.93 6.37
C GLU A 389 -18.41 -13.86 7.26
N MET A 390 -18.42 -12.60 6.78
CA MET A 390 -17.89 -11.43 7.49
C MET A 390 -18.83 -10.24 7.33
N ASP A 391 -18.79 -9.29 8.25
CA ASP A 391 -19.51 -8.01 8.10
C ASP A 391 -18.74 -7.06 7.17
N VAL A 392 -18.89 -7.29 5.86
CA VAL A 392 -18.32 -6.41 4.83
C VAL A 392 -19.22 -5.19 4.67
N VAL A 393 -18.68 -4.01 4.90
CA VAL A 393 -19.39 -2.74 4.68
C VAL A 393 -19.61 -2.57 3.19
N ALA A 394 -20.88 -2.59 2.76
CA ALA A 394 -21.28 -2.51 1.35
C ALA A 394 -22.04 -1.23 1.07
N LYS A 395 -21.98 -0.73 -0.17
CA LYS A 395 -22.74 0.38 -0.74
C LYS A 395 -22.50 1.75 -0.13
N GLU A 396 -22.67 1.90 1.18
CA GLU A 396 -22.55 3.17 1.90
C GLU A 396 -21.56 3.05 3.04
N ALA A 397 -20.82 4.14 3.34
CA ALA A 397 -19.92 4.19 4.48
C ALA A 397 -20.69 4.00 5.80
N ARG A 398 -20.10 3.28 6.74
CA ARG A 398 -20.73 2.95 8.02
C ARG A 398 -19.99 3.60 9.18
N SER A 399 -20.71 4.42 9.97
CA SER A 399 -20.21 4.94 11.24
C SER A 399 -20.11 3.83 12.27
N ALA A 400 -18.98 3.76 12.96
CA ALA A 400 -18.74 2.79 14.04
C ALA A 400 -17.69 3.33 15.00
N SER A 401 -17.75 2.94 16.27
CA SER A 401 -16.74 3.30 17.27
C SER A 401 -15.73 2.18 17.40
N PHE A 402 -14.47 2.48 17.11
CA PHE A 402 -13.35 1.52 17.24
C PHE A 402 -12.04 2.28 17.48
N ASP A 403 -11.18 1.68 18.32
CA ASP A 403 -9.88 2.24 18.67
C ASP A 403 -8.70 1.50 18.00
N CYS A 404 -8.99 0.36 17.38
CA CYS A 404 -7.99 -0.47 16.70
C CYS A 404 -8.51 -0.90 15.32
N ALA A 405 -7.66 -0.73 14.33
CA ALA A 405 -7.88 -1.21 12.97
C ALA A 405 -6.66 -1.99 12.46
N VAL A 406 -6.91 -2.93 11.55
CA VAL A 406 -5.88 -3.73 10.91
C VAL A 406 -5.89 -3.48 9.40
N LYS A 407 -4.69 -3.40 8.82
CA LYS A 407 -4.47 -3.42 7.38
C LYS A 407 -3.71 -4.67 6.98
N THR A 408 -4.26 -5.49 6.09
CA THR A 408 -3.66 -6.73 5.58
C THR A 408 -3.21 -6.59 4.13
N SER A 409 -2.09 -7.21 3.77
CA SER A 409 -1.59 -7.27 2.40
C SER A 409 -1.05 -8.65 2.08
N LEU A 410 -1.48 -9.20 0.93
CA LEU A 410 -1.00 -10.46 0.38
C LEU A 410 -0.34 -10.17 -0.98
N GLY A 411 0.96 -10.38 -1.07
CA GLY A 411 1.75 -10.13 -2.30
C GLY A 411 2.11 -11.42 -3.03
N PHE A 412 2.19 -11.36 -4.35
CA PHE A 412 2.77 -12.43 -5.14
C PHE A 412 4.15 -12.83 -4.58
N GLY A 413 4.52 -14.12 -4.72
CA GLY A 413 5.68 -14.68 -4.04
C GLY A 413 5.40 -15.11 -2.60
N GLY A 414 4.13 -15.00 -2.14
CA GLY A 414 3.72 -15.33 -0.78
C GLY A 414 4.15 -14.29 0.26
N HIS A 415 4.36 -13.04 -0.15
CA HIS A 415 4.72 -11.95 0.75
C HIS A 415 3.50 -11.41 1.49
N ASN A 416 3.35 -11.77 2.75
CA ASN A 416 2.27 -11.31 3.62
C ASN A 416 2.73 -10.25 4.59
N ALA A 417 1.89 -9.25 4.83
CA ALA A 417 2.15 -8.21 5.82
C ALA A 417 0.84 -7.72 6.47
N ALA A 418 0.92 -7.34 7.73
CA ALA A 418 -0.17 -6.72 8.46
C ALA A 418 0.36 -5.55 9.31
N LEU A 419 -0.43 -4.48 9.38
CA LEU A 419 -0.25 -3.36 10.30
C LEU A 419 -1.40 -3.33 11.29
N VAL A 420 -1.09 -3.01 12.53
CA VAL A 420 -2.07 -2.63 13.55
C VAL A 420 -1.96 -1.11 13.74
N LEU A 421 -3.07 -0.44 13.50
CA LEU A 421 -3.20 0.99 13.70
C LEU A 421 -4.17 1.25 14.86
N THR A 422 -3.81 2.20 15.71
CA THR A 422 -4.66 2.57 16.85
C THR A 422 -4.97 4.06 16.86
N ARG A 423 -6.09 4.40 17.42
CA ARG A 423 -6.52 5.78 17.61
C ARG A 423 -5.50 6.56 18.47
N ALA A 424 -5.36 7.87 18.21
CA ALA A 424 -4.49 8.76 18.98
C ALA A 424 -5.05 9.08 20.36
#